data_d1d92524f2c0d6d927e089ef4651146e
#
_entry.id   d1d92524f2c0d6d927e089ef4651146e
#
_cell.length_a   1.000
_cell.length_b   1.000
_cell.length_c   1.000
_cell.angle_alpha   90.00
_cell.angle_beta   90.00
_cell.angle_gamma   90.00
#
_symmetry.space_group_name_H-M   'P 1'
#
loop_
_entity.id
_entity.type
_entity.pdbx_description
1 polymer ?
#
loop_
_entity_poly.entity_id
_entity_poly.type
_entity_poly.pdbx_seq_one_letter_code
_entity_poly.pdbx_strand_id
1 'polypeptide(L)'
;MKQLIIRLVLVAAICSMSVLTSFAQEESKVEKAVSEFVKKYEGTDGITSMSVAKGSGLELIKLMLNKEFGKSFMKGVKSITIIDYSSASEATCAAVRKDLDIFLSMLQEFNLNGEIQFADNDFIRCFANEDSGTLSDFVIALENGKSKTVMYMAGKIIVEE
;
A
#
# COMPACT_ATOMS: atom_id res chain seq x y z
N MET A 1 -6.82 15.90 6.56
CA MET A 1 -6.50 15.18 5.32
C MET A 1 -5.06 15.41 4.85
N LYS A 2 -4.56 16.62 4.60
CA LYS A 2 -3.13 16.84 4.29
C LYS A 2 -2.18 16.19 5.32
N GLN A 3 -2.56 16.17 6.60
CA GLN A 3 -1.80 15.50 7.65
C GLN A 3 -1.83 13.97 7.56
N LEU A 4 -2.91 13.38 7.05
CA LEU A 4 -3.03 11.94 6.84
C LEU A 4 -2.02 11.45 5.80
N ILE A 5 -1.92 12.17 4.69
CA ILE A 5 -1.00 11.87 3.59
C ILE A 5 0.45 12.02 4.06
N ILE A 6 0.75 13.10 4.77
CA ILE A 6 2.09 13.35 5.35
C ILE A 6 2.44 12.24 6.34
N ARG A 7 1.48 11.75 7.12
CA ARG A 7 1.70 10.65 8.08
C ARG A 7 1.84 9.30 7.42
N LEU A 8 1.10 9.02 6.34
CA LEU A 8 1.27 7.82 5.52
C LEU A 8 2.65 7.78 4.84
N VAL A 9 3.10 8.92 4.33
CA VAL A 9 4.45 9.08 3.76
C VAL A 9 5.53 8.99 4.84
N LEU A 10 5.26 9.50 6.06
CA LEU A 10 6.19 9.39 7.19
C LEU A 10 6.32 7.94 7.69
N VAL A 11 5.24 7.16 7.64
CA VAL A 11 5.27 5.71 7.94
C VAL A 11 6.15 5.00 6.92
N ALA A 12 6.05 5.33 5.64
CA ALA A 12 6.93 4.80 4.59
C ALA A 12 8.40 5.17 4.82
N ALA A 13 8.68 6.40 5.32
CA ALA A 13 10.04 6.88 5.58
C ALA A 13 10.70 6.31 6.84
N ILE A 14 9.92 5.98 7.88
CA ILE A 14 10.43 5.43 9.14
C ILE A 14 10.78 3.95 9.01
N CYS A 15 10.19 3.26 8.06
CA CYS A 15 10.32 1.82 7.89
C CYS A 15 11.52 1.37 7.04
N SER A 16 12.49 2.20 6.73
CA SER A 16 13.66 1.84 5.91
C SER A 16 14.67 0.88 6.56
N MET A 17 14.27 0.12 7.59
CA MET A 17 15.11 -0.91 8.19
C MET A 17 14.50 -2.32 8.04
N SER A 18 15.20 -3.10 7.25
CA SER A 18 14.99 -4.48 6.83
C SER A 18 14.76 -5.51 7.92
N VAL A 19 13.86 -6.47 7.72
CA VAL A 19 14.06 -7.91 8.02
C VAL A 19 13.15 -8.77 7.13
N LEU A 20 13.77 -9.64 6.34
CA LEU A 20 13.11 -10.73 5.59
C LEU A 20 12.90 -11.93 6.52
N THR A 21 11.68 -12.38 6.69
CA THR A 21 11.37 -13.73 7.14
C THR A 21 10.17 -14.30 6.38
N SER A 22 10.42 -15.37 5.63
CA SER A 22 9.45 -16.13 4.87
C SER A 22 8.70 -17.13 5.77
N PHE A 23 7.37 -17.19 5.64
CA PHE A 23 6.57 -18.34 6.07
C PHE A 23 5.56 -18.68 4.98
N ALA A 24 5.48 -19.99 4.67
CA ALA A 24 4.57 -20.55 3.69
C ALA A 24 3.11 -20.45 4.19
N GLN A 25 2.32 -19.62 3.54
CA GLN A 25 0.88 -19.60 3.57
C GLN A 25 0.45 -19.54 2.09
N GLU A 26 -0.66 -20.15 1.70
CA GLU A 26 -1.16 -20.02 0.32
C GLU A 26 -1.28 -18.52 0.01
N GLU A 27 -0.38 -18.05 -0.87
CA GLU A 27 -0.39 -16.68 -1.35
C GLU A 27 -1.65 -16.45 -2.19
N SER A 28 -2.38 -15.40 -1.91
CA SER A 28 -3.47 -14.97 -2.79
C SER A 28 -2.89 -14.60 -4.17
N LYS A 29 -3.72 -14.64 -5.23
CA LYS A 29 -3.30 -14.19 -6.57
C LYS A 29 -2.77 -12.75 -6.54
N VAL A 30 -3.36 -11.91 -5.70
CA VAL A 30 -2.97 -10.52 -5.53
C VAL A 30 -1.62 -10.42 -4.83
N GLU A 31 -1.41 -11.20 -3.76
CA GLU A 31 -0.15 -11.25 -3.02
C GLU A 31 1.01 -11.68 -3.92
N LYS A 32 0.77 -12.68 -4.78
CA LYS A 32 1.73 -13.12 -5.80
C LYS A 32 2.03 -11.99 -6.80
N ALA A 33 1.02 -11.31 -7.31
CA ALA A 33 1.19 -10.20 -8.24
C ALA A 33 1.97 -9.03 -7.60
N VAL A 34 1.71 -8.72 -6.33
CA VAL A 34 2.49 -7.73 -5.56
C VAL A 34 3.95 -8.17 -5.43
N SER A 35 4.18 -9.44 -5.10
CA SER A 35 5.54 -9.99 -4.98
C SER A 35 6.31 -9.90 -6.31
N GLU A 36 5.66 -10.21 -7.43
CA GLU A 36 6.24 -10.10 -8.77
C GLU A 36 6.52 -8.63 -9.12
N PHE A 37 5.61 -7.71 -8.80
CA PHE A 37 5.79 -6.28 -8.99
C PHE A 37 6.98 -5.75 -8.19
N VAL A 38 7.09 -6.11 -6.90
CA VAL A 38 8.22 -5.73 -6.05
C VAL A 38 9.53 -6.24 -6.64
N LYS A 39 9.60 -7.52 -6.98
CA LYS A 39 10.81 -8.15 -7.56
C LYS A 39 11.26 -7.50 -8.86
N LYS A 40 10.29 -7.10 -9.71
CA LYS A 40 10.59 -6.44 -10.99
C LYS A 40 11.35 -5.13 -10.80
N TYR A 41 11.06 -4.41 -9.73
CA TYR A 41 11.65 -3.10 -9.45
C TYR A 41 12.71 -3.12 -8.34
N GLU A 42 13.02 -4.30 -7.79
CA GLU A 42 14.07 -4.46 -6.79
C GLU A 42 15.43 -4.03 -7.35
N GLY A 43 16.12 -3.16 -6.64
CA GLY A 43 17.41 -2.61 -7.07
C GLY A 43 17.33 -1.54 -8.16
N THR A 44 16.13 -1.14 -8.59
CA THR A 44 15.97 -0.02 -9.52
C THR A 44 16.25 1.31 -8.81
N ASP A 45 17.06 2.15 -9.43
CA ASP A 45 17.42 3.45 -8.85
C ASP A 45 16.18 4.33 -8.62
N GLY A 46 16.11 4.93 -7.44
CA GLY A 46 15.00 5.76 -7.00
C GLY A 46 13.74 5.01 -6.59
N ILE A 47 13.77 3.67 -6.54
CA ILE A 47 12.68 2.84 -5.99
C ILE A 47 13.12 2.18 -4.70
N THR A 48 12.31 2.30 -3.67
CA THR A 48 12.46 1.57 -2.41
C THR A 48 11.23 0.73 -2.14
N SER A 49 11.44 -0.50 -1.66
CA SER A 49 10.35 -1.38 -1.26
C SER A 49 10.59 -1.94 0.13
N MET A 50 9.51 -2.14 0.86
CA MET A 50 9.54 -2.73 2.18
C MET A 50 8.31 -3.61 2.38
N SER A 51 8.54 -4.79 2.97
CA SER A 51 7.45 -5.69 3.38
C SER A 51 7.61 -6.06 4.86
N VAL A 52 6.52 -5.96 5.61
CA VAL A 52 6.46 -6.30 7.03
C VAL A 52 5.31 -7.27 7.26
N ALA A 53 5.62 -8.51 7.62
CA ALA A 53 4.62 -9.56 7.79
C ALA A 53 4.32 -9.91 9.25
N LYS A 54 5.25 -9.70 10.17
CA LYS A 54 5.10 -10.05 11.60
C LYS A 54 6.04 -9.21 12.46
N GLY A 55 5.76 -9.18 13.77
CA GLY A 55 6.64 -8.59 14.77
C GLY A 55 6.30 -7.14 15.11
N SER A 56 7.18 -6.52 15.90
CA SER A 56 6.96 -5.18 16.45
C SER A 56 6.75 -4.09 15.38
N GLY A 57 7.36 -4.25 14.21
CA GLY A 57 7.19 -3.32 13.10
C GLY A 57 5.76 -3.28 12.58
N LEU A 58 5.15 -4.45 12.34
CA LEU A 58 3.76 -4.53 11.91
C LEU A 58 2.81 -3.96 12.97
N GLU A 59 3.03 -4.30 14.24
CA GLU A 59 2.19 -3.82 15.35
C GLU A 59 2.31 -2.29 15.52
N LEU A 60 3.49 -1.72 15.32
CA LEU A 60 3.66 -0.26 15.31
C LEU A 60 2.87 0.41 14.18
N ILE A 61 2.96 -0.14 12.96
CA ILE A 61 2.21 0.37 11.81
C ILE A 61 0.71 0.22 12.05
N LYS A 62 0.25 -0.92 12.57
CA LYS A 62 -1.15 -1.14 12.96
C LYS A 62 -1.61 -0.09 13.96
N LEU A 63 -0.83 0.17 14.99
CA LEU A 63 -1.17 1.18 16.00
C LEU A 63 -1.33 2.57 15.38
N MET A 64 -0.47 2.94 14.46
CA MET A 64 -0.53 4.23 13.78
C MET A 64 -1.75 4.34 12.87
N LEU A 65 -2.00 3.33 12.04
CA LEU A 65 -3.13 3.33 11.10
C LEU A 65 -4.47 3.18 11.80
N ASN A 66 -4.57 2.37 12.87
CA ASN A 66 -5.79 2.27 13.67
C ASN A 66 -6.18 3.60 14.34
N LYS A 67 -5.21 4.46 14.62
CA LYS A 67 -5.47 5.80 15.16
C LYS A 67 -6.14 6.72 14.14
N GLU A 68 -5.87 6.51 12.86
CA GLU A 68 -6.38 7.33 11.77
C GLU A 68 -7.67 6.76 11.14
N PHE A 69 -7.78 5.43 11.02
CA PHE A 69 -8.86 4.74 10.31
C PHE A 69 -9.85 3.99 11.22
N GLY A 70 -9.63 3.99 12.53
CA GLY A 70 -10.45 3.23 13.49
C GLY A 70 -9.74 1.99 14.03
N LYS A 71 -10.12 1.60 15.24
CA LYS A 71 -9.40 0.54 16.01
C LYS A 71 -9.47 -0.85 15.37
N SER A 72 -10.49 -1.10 14.56
CA SER A 72 -10.71 -2.41 13.93
C SER A 72 -10.09 -2.52 12.56
N PHE A 73 -9.72 -1.41 11.92
CA PHE A 73 -9.24 -1.36 10.54
C PHE A 73 -8.10 -2.34 10.27
N MET A 74 -7.09 -2.35 11.11
CA MET A 74 -5.89 -3.18 10.93
C MET A 74 -5.96 -4.56 11.59
N LYS A 75 -7.07 -4.91 12.28
CA LYS A 75 -7.14 -6.12 13.10
C LYS A 75 -6.88 -7.42 12.32
N GLY A 76 -7.38 -7.50 11.10
CA GLY A 76 -7.22 -8.67 10.24
C GLY A 76 -6.02 -8.61 9.28
N VAL A 77 -5.23 -7.52 9.30
CA VAL A 77 -4.07 -7.35 8.42
C VAL A 77 -2.93 -8.26 8.87
N LYS A 78 -2.39 -9.01 7.91
CA LYS A 78 -1.32 -10.00 8.11
C LYS A 78 0.05 -9.48 7.69
N SER A 79 0.09 -8.67 6.65
CA SER A 79 1.31 -8.06 6.14
C SER A 79 1.04 -6.73 5.46
N ILE A 80 2.05 -5.89 5.39
CA ILE A 80 2.04 -4.62 4.70
C ILE A 80 3.26 -4.57 3.79
N THR A 81 3.04 -4.25 2.52
CA THR A 81 4.12 -3.97 1.56
C THR A 81 3.98 -2.53 1.09
N ILE A 82 5.08 -1.79 1.12
CA ILE A 82 5.15 -0.39 0.69
C ILE A 82 6.19 -0.31 -0.42
N ILE A 83 5.84 0.38 -1.49
CA ILE A 83 6.72 0.67 -2.62
C ILE A 83 6.70 2.17 -2.81
N ASP A 84 7.85 2.81 -2.67
CA ASP A 84 8.05 4.23 -2.93
C ASP A 84 8.92 4.41 -4.17
N TYR A 85 8.42 5.19 -5.13
CA TYR A 85 9.12 5.53 -6.37
C TYR A 85 9.20 7.04 -6.61
N SER A 86 9.12 7.80 -5.52
CA SER A 86 9.15 9.27 -5.55
C SER A 86 10.45 9.83 -6.11
N SER A 87 11.57 9.10 -5.91
CA SER A 87 12.91 9.50 -6.35
C SER A 87 13.31 8.90 -7.70
N ALA A 88 12.43 8.11 -8.32
CA ALA A 88 12.73 7.46 -9.60
C ALA A 88 12.69 8.45 -10.76
N SER A 89 13.39 8.12 -11.85
CA SER A 89 13.34 8.90 -13.09
C SER A 89 11.93 8.90 -13.68
N GLU A 90 11.58 9.90 -14.47
CA GLU A 90 10.25 9.97 -15.10
C GLU A 90 9.97 8.76 -16.01
N ALA A 91 10.99 8.25 -16.70
CA ALA A 91 10.87 7.02 -17.51
C ALA A 91 10.54 5.81 -16.63
N THR A 92 11.19 5.70 -15.49
CA THR A 92 10.92 4.65 -14.49
C THR A 92 9.52 4.81 -13.90
N CYS A 93 9.12 6.03 -13.53
CA CYS A 93 7.76 6.32 -13.05
C CYS A 93 6.69 5.91 -14.06
N ALA A 94 6.89 6.21 -15.36
CA ALA A 94 5.96 5.81 -16.40
C ALA A 94 5.85 4.29 -16.54
N ALA A 95 6.96 3.56 -16.42
CA ALA A 95 6.96 2.10 -16.42
C ALA A 95 6.22 1.53 -15.19
N VAL A 96 6.48 2.08 -14.00
CA VAL A 96 5.78 1.71 -12.77
C VAL A 96 4.27 1.93 -12.89
N ARG A 97 3.84 3.09 -13.39
CA ARG A 97 2.41 3.39 -13.60
C ARG A 97 1.74 2.38 -14.50
N LYS A 98 2.37 2.05 -15.64
CA LYS A 98 1.82 1.06 -16.58
C LYS A 98 1.63 -0.32 -15.94
N ASP A 99 2.62 -0.79 -15.19
CA ASP A 99 2.53 -2.09 -14.53
C ASP A 99 1.54 -2.04 -13.35
N LEU A 100 1.46 -0.90 -12.67
CA LEU A 100 0.50 -0.68 -11.60
C LEU A 100 -0.94 -0.71 -12.13
N ASP A 101 -1.21 -0.10 -13.28
CA ASP A 101 -2.54 -0.15 -13.91
C ASP A 101 -2.96 -1.60 -14.21
N ILE A 102 -2.04 -2.44 -14.67
CA ILE A 102 -2.29 -3.87 -14.90
C ILE A 102 -2.62 -4.57 -13.58
N PHE A 103 -1.85 -4.31 -12.55
CA PHE A 103 -2.07 -4.88 -11.22
C PHE A 103 -3.41 -4.42 -10.61
N LEU A 104 -3.69 -3.12 -10.64
CA LEU A 104 -4.89 -2.54 -10.07
C LEU A 104 -6.18 -2.96 -10.81
N SER A 105 -6.07 -3.31 -12.11
CA SER A 105 -7.21 -3.84 -12.86
C SER A 105 -7.78 -5.17 -12.32
N MET A 106 -7.01 -5.87 -11.49
CA MET A 106 -7.46 -7.09 -10.80
C MET A 106 -8.26 -6.81 -9.52
N LEU A 107 -8.29 -5.57 -9.07
CA LEU A 107 -8.92 -5.15 -7.83
C LEU A 107 -10.12 -4.25 -8.14
N GLN A 108 -11.11 -4.30 -7.27
CA GLN A 108 -12.23 -3.36 -7.33
C GLN A 108 -11.84 -2.03 -6.65
N GLU A 109 -12.17 -0.90 -7.29
CA GLU A 109 -11.98 0.39 -6.65
C GLU A 109 -12.92 0.53 -5.46
N PHE A 110 -12.37 0.88 -4.31
CA PHE A 110 -13.10 1.09 -3.07
C PHE A 110 -12.95 2.55 -2.62
N ASN A 111 -14.04 3.30 -2.64
CA ASN A 111 -14.06 4.66 -2.15
C ASN A 111 -14.35 4.66 -0.64
N LEU A 112 -13.32 4.90 0.16
CA LEU A 112 -13.51 5.27 1.56
C LEU A 112 -14.31 6.58 1.59
N ASN A 113 -15.45 6.59 2.29
CA ASN A 113 -16.29 7.76 2.47
C ASN A 113 -15.48 8.91 3.09
N GLY A 114 -14.96 9.77 2.26
CA GLY A 114 -14.17 10.94 2.62
C GLY A 114 -13.67 11.57 1.33
N GLU A 115 -14.15 12.75 1.04
CA GLU A 115 -13.80 13.54 -0.14
C GLU A 115 -12.30 13.84 -0.14
N ILE A 116 -11.51 13.05 -0.88
CA ILE A 116 -10.09 13.34 -1.12
C ILE A 116 -10.02 13.98 -2.49
N GLN A 117 -10.27 15.28 -2.56
CA GLN A 117 -10.03 16.08 -3.77
C GLN A 117 -8.59 16.59 -3.74
N PHE A 118 -7.84 16.26 -4.78
CA PHE A 118 -6.52 16.84 -5.05
C PHE A 118 -6.60 17.73 -6.28
N ALA A 119 -5.84 18.82 -6.25
CA ALA A 119 -5.66 19.67 -7.41
C ALA A 119 -4.65 19.03 -8.37
N ASP A 120 -4.92 19.13 -9.67
CA ASP A 120 -4.03 18.93 -10.79
C ASP A 120 -3.06 17.71 -10.74
N ASN A 121 -3.49 16.59 -11.29
CA ASN A 121 -2.73 15.33 -11.49
C ASN A 121 -2.34 14.55 -10.23
N ASP A 122 -2.68 15.01 -9.06
CA ASP A 122 -2.47 14.27 -7.83
C ASP A 122 -3.64 13.32 -7.60
N PHE A 123 -3.38 12.06 -7.29
CA PHE A 123 -4.43 11.11 -6.96
C PHE A 123 -4.13 10.30 -5.71
N ILE A 124 -5.18 9.94 -5.00
CA ILE A 124 -5.18 8.80 -4.07
C ILE A 124 -6.32 7.90 -4.51
N ARG A 125 -6.00 6.63 -4.70
CA ARG A 125 -6.97 5.60 -5.00
C ARG A 125 -6.85 4.48 -3.99
N CYS A 126 -8.00 3.97 -3.59
CA CYS A 126 -8.10 2.80 -2.72
C CYS A 126 -8.77 1.68 -3.50
N PHE A 127 -8.15 0.52 -3.48
CA PHE A 127 -8.64 -0.70 -4.12
C PHE A 127 -8.72 -1.81 -3.09
N ALA A 128 -9.68 -2.70 -3.24
CA ALA A 128 -9.78 -3.90 -2.43
C ALA A 128 -10.49 -5.00 -3.19
N ASN A 129 -10.25 -6.25 -2.79
CA ASN A 129 -11.15 -7.34 -3.13
C ASN A 129 -12.31 -7.34 -2.14
N GLU A 130 -13.53 -7.50 -2.65
CA GLU A 130 -14.73 -7.68 -1.84
C GLU A 130 -15.30 -9.07 -2.06
N ASP A 131 -15.47 -9.82 -0.97
CA ASP A 131 -16.18 -11.08 -0.97
C ASP A 131 -17.16 -11.10 0.20
N SER A 132 -18.45 -11.19 -0.13
CA SER A 132 -19.53 -11.32 0.86
C SER A 132 -19.49 -10.23 1.95
N GLY A 133 -19.19 -8.99 1.58
CA GLY A 133 -19.10 -7.85 2.50
C GLY A 133 -17.79 -7.79 3.31
N THR A 134 -16.82 -8.64 2.98
CA THR A 134 -15.49 -8.61 3.60
C THR A 134 -14.48 -8.05 2.60
N LEU A 135 -13.78 -6.99 2.98
CA LEU A 135 -12.69 -6.44 2.18
C LEU A 135 -11.39 -7.19 2.48
N SER A 136 -10.59 -7.42 1.45
CA SER A 136 -9.25 -7.97 1.56
C SER A 136 -8.34 -7.41 0.48
N ASP A 137 -7.04 -7.68 0.60
CA ASP A 137 -6.07 -7.22 -0.38
C ASP A 137 -6.16 -5.71 -0.67
N PHE A 138 -6.14 -4.92 0.40
CA PHE A 138 -6.35 -3.49 0.31
C PHE A 138 -5.10 -2.78 -0.23
N VAL A 139 -5.29 -1.98 -1.26
CA VAL A 139 -4.23 -1.20 -1.90
C VAL A 139 -4.56 0.28 -1.83
N ILE A 140 -3.59 1.07 -1.39
CA ILE A 140 -3.62 2.52 -1.50
C ILE A 140 -2.52 2.94 -2.48
N ALA A 141 -2.91 3.55 -3.58
CA ALA A 141 -1.99 4.17 -4.52
C ALA A 141 -2.08 5.69 -4.38
N LEU A 142 -0.95 6.30 -4.06
CA LEU A 142 -0.79 7.75 -3.91
C LEU A 142 0.21 8.25 -4.94
N GLU A 143 -0.17 9.23 -5.71
CA GLU A 143 0.75 10.01 -6.52
C GLU A 143 0.43 11.49 -6.41
N ASN A 144 1.41 12.26 -6.02
CA ASN A 144 1.38 13.73 -6.04
C ASN A 144 2.76 14.25 -6.40
N GLY A 145 2.90 15.57 -6.60
CA GLY A 145 4.16 16.17 -7.04
C GLY A 145 5.38 15.89 -6.14
N LYS A 146 5.19 15.31 -4.94
CA LYS A 146 6.25 15.03 -3.96
C LYS A 146 6.36 13.57 -3.55
N SER A 147 5.28 12.81 -3.69
CA SER A 147 5.21 11.43 -3.20
C SER A 147 4.54 10.54 -4.22
N LYS A 148 5.16 9.41 -4.51
CA LYS A 148 4.66 8.37 -5.40
C LYS A 148 4.83 7.05 -4.68
N THR A 149 3.74 6.57 -4.08
CA THR A 149 3.79 5.42 -3.16
C THR A 149 2.61 4.49 -3.40
N VAL A 150 2.87 3.21 -3.34
CA VAL A 150 1.85 2.16 -3.30
C VAL A 150 1.99 1.40 -1.99
N MET A 151 0.89 1.27 -1.26
CA MET A 151 0.82 0.45 -0.05
C MET A 151 -0.17 -0.69 -0.29
N TYR A 152 0.27 -1.91 -0.07
CA TYR A 152 -0.55 -3.11 -0.10
C TYR A 152 -0.68 -3.69 1.31
N MET A 153 -1.89 -4.02 1.71
CA MET A 153 -2.21 -4.66 2.98
C MET A 153 -2.89 -6.00 2.71
N ALA A 154 -2.19 -7.10 3.01
CA ALA A 154 -2.74 -8.44 2.90
C ALA A 154 -3.58 -8.79 4.13
N GLY A 155 -4.65 -9.52 3.92
CA GLY A 155 -5.55 -9.98 4.97
C GLY A 155 -6.89 -9.25 4.96
N LYS A 156 -7.68 -9.45 6.01
CA LYS A 156 -9.01 -8.85 6.11
C LYS A 156 -8.93 -7.43 6.64
N ILE A 157 -9.65 -6.54 5.99
CA ILE A 157 -9.78 -5.14 6.39
C ILE A 157 -11.19 -4.91 6.89
N ILE A 158 -11.31 -4.26 8.05
CA ILE A 158 -12.59 -3.92 8.66
C ILE A 158 -12.75 -2.40 8.58
N VAL A 159 -13.73 -1.96 7.80
CA VAL A 159 -14.12 -0.55 7.74
C VAL A 159 -15.29 -0.37 8.71
N GLU A 160 -15.12 0.46 9.73
CA GLU A 160 -16.19 0.86 10.63
C GLU A 160 -17.00 1.97 9.96
N GLU A 161 -18.33 1.80 9.91
CA GLU A 161 -19.26 2.83 9.43
C GLU A 161 -19.35 4.01 10.40
#